data_f772facf15d07f09dd5e43ccc2b8554c
#
_entry.id   f772facf15d07f09dd5e43ccc2b8554c
#
_cell.length_a   1.000
_cell.length_b   1.000
_cell.length_c   1.000
_cell.angle_alpha   90.00
_cell.angle_beta   90.00
_cell.angle_gamma   90.00
#
_symmetry.space_group_name_H-M   'P 1'
#
loop_
_entity.id
_entity.type
_entity.pdbx_description
1 polymer ?
#
loop_
_entity_poly.entity_id
_entity_poly.type
_entity_poly.pdbx_seq_one_letter_code
_entity_poly.pdbx_strand_id
1 'polypeptide(L)'
;PAEIYQQFMFELFGTSVYARQKMRVVRSEYSGEWNISNKSMDGGNIKAVTTYGTKRITAYHILEQTLNQRVVKVFDTVVEDGKERPVLNVKETAIAQDRQELIKSKFADWLWQDIDRRVCRIYNDTFNSIRPREYDGSHLRFVGMNPEITLRKHQVNAIAHVIYGGNTLLAHEVGAGKTYEIVAAAMEMKRLGLCTKSLVVVPNHITEQWAAEWLQLYPAANILVATERDFEKHNRRRLCARIATGDYDAVIIGHSQLMKIPLSRERQREILQRQINEVLLAISDAKRQRAENFTIKQMERTRKSLETRLEKLNDQSTKDDTVTFEELGIDRLFIDESHNFKNLFLMTKMRNVGGIAQTEAQKSSDLFAKCQYLDELTNSHGVIFATGTPISNSMV
;
A
#
# COMPACT_ATOMS: atom_id res chain seq x y z
N PRO A 1 8.81 1.90 18.93
CA PRO A 1 9.28 3.27 19.19
C PRO A 1 10.79 3.38 19.01
N ALA A 2 11.27 4.48 18.43
CA ALA A 2 12.70 4.70 18.18
C ALA A 2 13.55 4.69 19.47
N GLU A 3 12.95 5.09 20.58
CA GLU A 3 13.58 5.11 21.91
C GLU A 3 14.06 3.74 22.38
N ILE A 4 13.34 2.67 22.05
CA ILE A 4 13.72 1.30 22.43
C ILE A 4 15.04 0.91 21.74
N TYR A 5 15.14 1.15 20.45
CA TYR A 5 16.36 0.87 19.69
C TYR A 5 17.52 1.78 20.12
N GLN A 6 17.22 3.03 20.49
CA GLN A 6 18.22 3.96 21.02
C GLN A 6 18.77 3.48 22.37
N GLN A 7 17.90 3.04 23.27
CA GLN A 7 18.30 2.51 24.57
C GLN A 7 19.14 1.24 24.39
N PHE A 8 18.65 0.28 23.61
CA PHE A 8 19.40 -0.94 23.29
C PHE A 8 20.80 -0.62 22.72
N MET A 9 20.87 0.28 21.74
CA MET A 9 22.14 0.72 21.13
C MET A 9 23.12 1.25 22.16
N PHE A 10 22.65 2.12 23.08
CA PHE A 10 23.49 2.72 24.10
C PHE A 10 24.00 1.69 25.11
N GLU A 11 23.17 0.74 25.52
CA GLU A 11 23.53 -0.29 26.46
C GLU A 11 24.47 -1.33 25.84
N LEU A 12 24.11 -1.87 24.67
CA LEU A 12 24.89 -2.90 24.00
C LEU A 12 26.30 -2.44 23.66
N PHE A 13 26.42 -1.25 23.06
CA PHE A 13 27.71 -0.76 22.60
C PHE A 13 28.49 -0.03 23.72
N GLY A 14 27.85 0.25 24.86
CA GLY A 14 28.46 1.02 25.91
C GLY A 14 28.83 2.42 25.45
N THR A 15 27.92 3.07 24.70
CA THR A 15 28.13 4.40 24.10
C THR A 15 28.51 5.42 25.16
N SER A 16 29.52 6.26 24.91
CA SER A 16 30.00 7.28 25.84
C SER A 16 28.94 8.32 26.20
N VAL A 17 29.01 8.90 27.41
CA VAL A 17 28.04 9.89 27.90
C VAL A 17 27.91 11.06 26.91
N TYR A 18 29.04 11.51 26.37
CA TYR A 18 29.07 12.61 25.39
C TYR A 18 28.35 12.25 24.10
N ALA A 19 28.59 11.05 23.58
CA ALA A 19 27.93 10.57 22.37
C ALA A 19 26.42 10.35 22.57
N ARG A 20 25.99 9.84 23.76
CA ARG A 20 24.57 9.67 24.10
C ARG A 20 23.77 10.98 24.06
N GLN A 21 24.38 12.11 24.36
CA GLN A 21 23.70 13.41 24.31
C GLN A 21 23.38 13.85 22.87
N LYS A 22 24.20 13.44 21.90
CA LYS A 22 24.14 13.92 20.50
C LYS A 22 23.65 12.88 19.48
N MET A 23 23.78 11.59 19.77
CA MET A 23 23.30 10.53 18.92
C MET A 23 21.81 10.30 19.14
N ARG A 24 21.08 10.08 18.05
CA ARG A 24 19.65 9.75 18.08
C ARG A 24 19.35 8.68 17.05
N VAL A 25 18.47 7.76 17.42
CA VAL A 25 17.84 6.82 16.50
C VAL A 25 16.50 7.43 16.10
N VAL A 26 16.29 7.67 14.82
CA VAL A 26 15.09 8.34 14.28
C VAL A 26 14.51 7.50 13.17
N ARG A 27 13.19 7.43 13.11
CA ARG A 27 12.45 6.84 11.98
C ARG A 27 11.75 7.94 11.21
N SER A 28 11.93 7.99 9.91
CA SER A 28 11.17 8.87 9.03
C SER A 28 9.73 8.36 8.91
N GLU A 29 8.74 9.17 9.18
CA GLU A 29 7.32 8.82 9.01
C GLU A 29 6.96 8.62 7.54
N TYR A 30 7.58 9.40 6.65
CA TYR A 30 7.31 9.36 5.22
C TYR A 30 7.93 8.14 4.51
N SER A 31 9.24 7.87 4.75
CA SER A 31 9.95 6.79 4.06
C SER A 31 10.04 5.49 4.89
N GLY A 32 9.62 5.51 6.13
CA GLY A 32 9.79 4.40 7.07
C GLY A 32 11.25 4.10 7.43
N GLU A 33 12.20 4.93 6.98
CA GLU A 33 13.62 4.69 7.15
C GLU A 33 14.11 5.00 8.56
N TRP A 34 15.02 4.15 9.00
CA TRP A 34 15.75 4.36 10.24
C TRP A 34 17.09 5.03 9.96
N ASN A 35 17.42 6.02 10.77
CA ASN A 35 18.69 6.71 10.71
C ASN A 35 19.28 6.87 12.12
N ILE A 36 20.58 6.66 12.25
CA ILE A 36 21.33 6.93 13.46
C ILE A 36 22.18 8.17 13.21
N SER A 37 21.85 9.28 13.90
CA SER A 37 22.58 10.54 13.72
C SER A 37 23.95 10.51 14.42
N ASN A 38 24.91 11.26 13.88
CA ASN A 38 26.23 11.52 14.52
C ASN A 38 27.04 10.24 14.85
N LYS A 39 26.95 9.19 14.04
CA LYS A 39 27.63 7.89 14.22
C LYS A 39 29.15 7.99 14.44
N SER A 40 29.78 9.01 13.86
CA SER A 40 31.24 9.24 13.98
C SER A 40 31.67 9.75 15.35
N MET A 41 30.76 10.25 16.20
CA MET A 41 31.13 10.81 17.51
C MET A 41 31.61 9.77 18.51
N ASP A 42 31.34 8.50 18.30
CA ASP A 42 31.78 7.38 19.13
C ASP A 42 32.69 6.41 18.35
N GLY A 43 33.40 6.94 17.34
CA GLY A 43 34.26 6.15 16.44
C GLY A 43 35.42 5.43 17.12
N GLY A 44 35.85 5.87 18.32
CA GLY A 44 36.85 5.23 19.14
C GLY A 44 36.34 4.13 20.08
N ASN A 45 35.04 3.85 20.06
CA ASN A 45 34.43 2.82 20.91
C ASN A 45 34.86 1.42 20.49
N ILE A 46 35.62 0.74 21.36
CA ILE A 46 36.18 -0.61 21.11
C ILE A 46 35.05 -1.60 20.79
N LYS A 47 33.96 -1.62 21.55
CA LYS A 47 32.83 -2.51 21.31
C LYS A 47 32.20 -2.26 19.94
N ALA A 48 32.07 -0.99 19.54
CA ALA A 48 31.47 -0.61 18.27
C ALA A 48 32.34 -0.91 17.06
N VAL A 49 33.68 -1.00 17.22
CA VAL A 49 34.61 -1.23 16.12
C VAL A 49 35.11 -2.67 16.04
N THR A 50 35.18 -3.40 17.18
CA THR A 50 35.76 -4.75 17.21
C THR A 50 34.73 -5.83 17.54
N THR A 51 33.92 -5.65 18.59
CA THR A 51 33.00 -6.70 19.07
C THR A 51 31.77 -6.81 18.18
N TYR A 52 31.11 -5.70 17.91
CA TYR A 52 29.86 -5.61 17.13
C TYR A 52 30.02 -4.95 15.78
N GLY A 53 31.22 -4.51 15.46
CA GLY A 53 31.61 -3.92 14.18
C GLY A 53 32.87 -4.57 13.63
N THR A 54 33.38 -4.00 12.55
CA THR A 54 34.69 -4.31 11.95
C THR A 54 35.48 -3.01 11.76
N LYS A 55 36.76 -3.11 11.43
CA LYS A 55 37.59 -1.94 11.11
C LYS A 55 37.05 -1.13 9.92
N ARG A 56 36.23 -1.76 9.06
CA ARG A 56 35.67 -1.16 7.85
C ARG A 56 34.28 -0.59 8.05
N ILE A 57 33.49 -1.19 8.95
CA ILE A 57 32.12 -0.76 9.23
C ILE A 57 31.83 -0.87 10.73
N THR A 58 31.37 0.21 11.33
CA THR A 58 31.08 0.26 12.77
C THR A 58 29.73 -0.38 13.09
N ALA A 59 29.57 -0.82 14.35
CA ALA A 59 28.31 -1.38 14.85
C ALA A 59 27.10 -0.44 14.65
N TYR A 60 27.30 0.87 14.71
CA TYR A 60 26.24 1.85 14.45
C TYR A 60 25.71 1.79 13.02
N HIS A 61 26.59 1.60 12.02
CA HIS A 61 26.18 1.41 10.64
C HIS A 61 25.53 0.05 10.42
N ILE A 62 26.06 -1.01 11.06
CA ILE A 62 25.46 -2.36 10.99
C ILE A 62 24.06 -2.33 11.59
N LEU A 63 23.86 -1.71 12.76
CA LEU A 63 22.56 -1.58 13.39
C LEU A 63 21.58 -0.79 12.50
N GLU A 64 22.02 0.31 11.91
CA GLU A 64 21.17 1.10 11.00
C GLU A 64 20.75 0.28 9.76
N GLN A 65 21.67 -0.49 9.17
CA GLN A 65 21.33 -1.41 8.08
C GLN A 65 20.34 -2.48 8.53
N THR A 66 20.51 -3.00 9.76
CA THR A 66 19.63 -4.01 10.35
C THR A 66 18.21 -3.45 10.57
N LEU A 67 18.09 -2.26 11.13
CA LEU A 67 16.79 -1.57 11.32
C LEU A 67 16.08 -1.31 10.00
N ASN A 68 16.84 -1.07 8.92
CA ASN A 68 16.33 -0.92 7.57
C ASN A 68 16.17 -2.26 6.82
N GLN A 69 16.28 -3.39 7.51
CA GLN A 69 16.16 -4.74 6.94
C GLN A 69 17.09 -4.99 5.74
N ARG A 70 18.30 -4.44 5.79
CA ARG A 70 19.31 -4.59 4.74
C ARG A 70 20.39 -5.56 5.18
N VAL A 71 20.83 -6.36 4.24
CA VAL A 71 22.03 -7.18 4.42
C VAL A 71 23.26 -6.28 4.28
N VAL A 72 24.15 -6.33 5.27
CA VAL A 72 25.38 -5.53 5.26
C VAL A 72 26.29 -6.02 4.14
N LYS A 73 26.86 -5.08 3.38
CA LYS A 73 27.84 -5.32 2.31
C LYS A 73 29.00 -4.32 2.47
N VAL A 74 30.22 -4.84 2.37
CA VAL A 74 31.44 -4.04 2.44
C VAL A 74 32.10 -4.02 1.06
N PHE A 75 32.45 -2.83 0.59
CA PHE A 75 33.05 -2.62 -0.73
C PHE A 75 34.46 -2.04 -0.59
N ASP A 76 35.38 -2.49 -1.42
CA ASP A 76 36.68 -1.87 -1.63
C ASP A 76 36.62 -0.98 -2.86
N THR A 77 37.37 0.12 -2.85
CA THR A 77 37.52 0.97 -4.02
C THR A 77 38.73 0.49 -4.80
N VAL A 78 38.54 -0.01 -6.02
CA VAL A 78 39.58 -0.42 -6.93
C VAL A 78 39.67 0.59 -8.08
N VAL A 79 40.86 1.03 -8.40
CA VAL A 79 41.10 1.93 -9.52
C VAL A 79 41.46 1.10 -10.74
N GLU A 80 40.57 1.02 -11.73
CA GLU A 80 40.79 0.41 -13.04
C GLU A 80 40.63 1.49 -14.11
N ASP A 81 41.61 1.60 -15.02
CA ASP A 81 41.62 2.59 -16.11
C ASP A 81 41.40 4.04 -15.65
N GLY A 82 41.97 4.42 -14.50
CA GLY A 82 41.83 5.76 -13.93
C GLY A 82 40.43 6.08 -13.39
N LYS A 83 39.52 5.08 -13.29
CA LYS A 83 38.19 5.22 -12.69
C LYS A 83 38.07 4.38 -11.43
N GLU A 84 37.56 4.99 -10.38
CA GLU A 84 37.22 4.28 -9.13
C GLU A 84 35.95 3.43 -9.29
N ARG A 85 36.09 2.14 -9.01
CA ARG A 85 34.95 1.20 -9.00
C ARG A 85 34.82 0.53 -7.63
N PRO A 86 33.61 0.47 -7.04
CA PRO A 86 33.37 -0.30 -5.82
C PRO A 86 33.32 -1.79 -6.14
N VAL A 87 34.19 -2.59 -5.56
CA VAL A 87 34.23 -4.05 -5.68
C VAL A 87 33.83 -4.67 -4.34
N LEU A 88 32.95 -5.65 -4.36
CA LEU A 88 32.48 -6.31 -3.14
C LEU A 88 33.62 -7.10 -2.48
N ASN A 89 33.94 -6.77 -1.24
CA ASN A 89 34.86 -7.54 -0.42
C ASN A 89 34.09 -8.67 0.28
N VAL A 90 34.19 -9.89 -0.25
CA VAL A 90 33.43 -11.05 0.24
C VAL A 90 33.80 -11.40 1.69
N LYS A 91 35.08 -11.34 2.07
CA LYS A 91 35.56 -11.64 3.42
C LYS A 91 35.02 -10.66 4.47
N GLU A 92 35.22 -9.36 4.23
CA GLU A 92 34.73 -8.33 5.15
C GLU A 92 33.20 -8.29 5.22
N THR A 93 32.54 -8.59 4.11
CA THR A 93 31.09 -8.72 4.06
C THR A 93 30.59 -9.86 4.93
N ALA A 94 31.21 -11.05 4.86
CA ALA A 94 30.84 -12.19 5.71
C ALA A 94 30.99 -11.86 7.20
N ILE A 95 32.14 -11.27 7.58
CA ILE A 95 32.39 -10.86 8.99
C ILE A 95 31.31 -9.83 9.44
N ALA A 96 30.99 -8.87 8.59
CA ALA A 96 29.99 -7.84 8.93
C ALA A 96 28.58 -8.43 9.06
N GLN A 97 28.24 -9.44 8.27
CA GLN A 97 26.97 -10.19 8.38
C GLN A 97 26.90 -11.03 9.67
N ASP A 98 28.00 -11.67 10.06
CA ASP A 98 28.07 -12.38 11.36
C ASP A 98 27.84 -11.41 12.53
N ARG A 99 28.41 -10.18 12.46
CA ARG A 99 28.15 -9.14 13.45
C ARG A 99 26.70 -8.65 13.41
N GLN A 100 26.09 -8.59 12.24
CA GLN A 100 24.68 -8.26 12.09
C GLN A 100 23.78 -9.29 12.80
N GLU A 101 24.03 -10.57 12.60
CA GLU A 101 23.28 -11.64 13.30
C GLU A 101 23.53 -11.64 14.80
N LEU A 102 24.75 -11.37 15.23
CA LEU A 102 25.08 -11.21 16.65
C LEU A 102 24.28 -10.07 17.31
N ILE A 103 24.18 -8.92 16.64
CA ILE A 103 23.38 -7.78 17.13
C ILE A 103 21.88 -8.15 17.22
N LYS A 104 21.34 -8.88 16.24
CA LYS A 104 19.94 -9.36 16.29
C LYS A 104 19.70 -10.31 17.46
N SER A 105 20.60 -11.27 17.67
CA SER A 105 20.51 -12.20 18.80
C SER A 105 20.57 -11.44 20.13
N LYS A 106 21.51 -10.50 20.27
CA LYS A 106 21.61 -9.67 21.48
C LYS A 106 20.39 -8.79 21.71
N PHE A 107 19.72 -8.33 20.66
CA PHE A 107 18.46 -7.60 20.81
C PHE A 107 17.35 -8.51 21.34
N ALA A 108 17.25 -9.73 20.84
CA ALA A 108 16.30 -10.71 21.36
C ALA A 108 16.56 -11.00 22.84
N ASP A 109 17.83 -11.29 23.22
CA ASP A 109 18.21 -11.52 24.61
C ASP A 109 17.86 -10.31 25.49
N TRP A 110 18.12 -9.09 25.02
CA TRP A 110 17.87 -7.84 25.76
C TRP A 110 16.37 -7.62 25.98
N LEU A 111 15.52 -7.93 25.01
CA LEU A 111 14.08 -7.85 25.14
C LEU A 111 13.53 -8.77 26.24
N TRP A 112 14.11 -9.96 26.39
CA TRP A 112 13.70 -10.90 27.44
C TRP A 112 14.13 -10.47 28.86
N GLN A 113 15.09 -9.55 28.96
CA GLN A 113 15.54 -8.98 30.23
C GLN A 113 14.73 -7.75 30.67
N ASP A 114 13.68 -7.38 29.91
CA ASP A 114 12.77 -6.26 30.24
C ASP A 114 11.92 -6.61 31.47
N ILE A 115 12.51 -6.42 32.66
CA ILE A 115 11.93 -6.74 33.97
C ILE A 115 10.60 -5.99 34.17
N ASP A 116 10.52 -4.77 33.71
CA ASP A 116 9.35 -3.89 33.86
C ASP A 116 8.25 -4.17 32.82
N ARG A 117 8.50 -5.09 31.92
CA ARG A 117 7.58 -5.44 30.81
C ARG A 117 7.15 -4.21 29.98
N ARG A 118 7.97 -3.18 29.93
CA ARG A 118 7.68 -1.92 29.23
C ARG A 118 7.48 -2.16 27.74
N VAL A 119 8.34 -2.95 27.11
CA VAL A 119 8.26 -3.28 25.69
C VAL A 119 7.02 -4.11 25.41
N CYS A 120 6.70 -5.09 26.28
CA CYS A 120 5.47 -5.89 26.19
C CYS A 120 4.22 -5.00 26.31
N ARG A 121 4.20 -4.03 27.22
CA ARG A 121 3.08 -3.08 27.32
C ARG A 121 2.92 -2.26 26.06
N ILE A 122 4.00 -1.64 25.57
CA ILE A 122 3.95 -0.86 24.32
C ILE A 122 3.45 -1.72 23.15
N TYR A 123 3.92 -2.96 23.04
CA TYR A 123 3.46 -3.89 22.00
C TYR A 123 1.97 -4.21 22.15
N ASN A 124 1.53 -4.54 23.37
CA ASN A 124 0.15 -4.86 23.65
C ASN A 124 -0.78 -3.65 23.43
N ASP A 125 -0.37 -2.46 23.88
CA ASP A 125 -1.16 -1.25 23.69
C ASP A 125 -1.26 -0.85 22.21
N THR A 126 -0.21 -1.13 21.43
CA THR A 126 -0.17 -0.78 19.99
C THR A 126 -0.88 -1.81 19.11
N PHE A 127 -0.70 -3.11 19.39
CA PHE A 127 -1.13 -4.18 18.47
C PHE A 127 -2.19 -5.12 19.04
N ASN A 128 -2.28 -5.28 20.36
CA ASN A 128 -3.19 -6.23 21.00
C ASN A 128 -4.34 -5.56 21.75
N SER A 129 -4.37 -4.23 21.84
CA SER A 129 -5.44 -3.49 22.53
C SER A 129 -6.73 -3.37 21.69
N ILE A 130 -6.65 -3.66 20.40
CA ILE A 130 -7.78 -3.56 19.48
C ILE A 130 -8.44 -4.93 19.37
N ARG A 131 -9.68 -5.03 19.78
CA ARG A 131 -10.53 -6.18 19.49
C ARG A 131 -11.16 -5.98 18.11
N PRO A 132 -10.87 -6.85 17.12
CA PRO A 132 -11.55 -6.79 15.83
C PRO A 132 -13.06 -6.84 15.99
N ARG A 133 -13.78 -6.00 15.27
CA ARG A 133 -15.23 -6.02 15.24
C ARG A 133 -15.70 -7.29 14.53
N GLU A 134 -16.58 -8.04 15.16
CA GLU A 134 -17.25 -9.17 14.55
C GLU A 134 -18.57 -8.69 13.93
N TYR A 135 -18.88 -9.16 12.75
CA TYR A 135 -20.09 -8.83 12.03
C TYR A 135 -20.99 -10.06 11.98
N ASP A 136 -22.20 -9.92 12.52
CA ASP A 136 -23.25 -10.93 12.41
C ASP A 136 -24.33 -10.42 11.45
N GLY A 137 -24.49 -11.11 10.34
CA GLY A 137 -25.46 -10.79 9.31
C GLY A 137 -26.79 -11.55 9.45
N SER A 138 -27.00 -12.28 10.54
CA SER A 138 -28.21 -13.13 10.76
C SER A 138 -29.53 -12.37 10.65
N HIS A 139 -29.52 -11.06 10.86
CA HIS A 139 -30.69 -10.18 10.76
C HIS A 139 -30.97 -9.71 9.32
N LEU A 140 -30.03 -9.90 8.38
CA LEU A 140 -30.20 -9.47 7.00
C LEU A 140 -31.22 -10.32 6.26
N ARG A 141 -32.04 -9.65 5.45
CA ARG A 141 -33.03 -10.30 4.58
C ARG A 141 -32.82 -9.82 3.14
N PHE A 142 -32.49 -10.73 2.27
CA PHE A 142 -32.15 -10.46 0.88
C PHE A 142 -33.42 -10.44 0.03
N VAL A 143 -34.09 -9.30 -0.01
CA VAL A 143 -35.34 -9.12 -0.76
C VAL A 143 -35.06 -9.16 -2.26
N GLY A 144 -35.84 -9.95 -3.00
CA GLY A 144 -35.69 -10.13 -4.45
C GLY A 144 -34.63 -11.16 -4.85
N MET A 145 -33.93 -11.76 -3.90
CA MET A 145 -33.01 -12.86 -4.15
C MET A 145 -33.79 -14.13 -4.52
N ASN A 146 -33.21 -14.96 -5.37
CA ASN A 146 -33.77 -16.25 -5.78
C ASN A 146 -33.97 -17.14 -4.53
N PRO A 147 -35.22 -17.59 -4.23
CA PRO A 147 -35.52 -18.36 -3.03
C PRO A 147 -34.93 -19.78 -3.02
N GLU A 148 -34.51 -20.30 -4.18
CA GLU A 148 -33.83 -21.59 -4.29
C GLU A 148 -32.38 -21.55 -3.84
N ILE A 149 -31.79 -20.34 -3.69
CA ILE A 149 -30.39 -20.15 -3.31
C ILE A 149 -30.33 -19.71 -1.85
N THR A 150 -29.57 -20.44 -1.05
CA THR A 150 -29.30 -20.08 0.36
C THR A 150 -27.86 -19.69 0.54
N LEU A 151 -27.63 -18.48 1.03
CA LEU A 151 -26.29 -18.00 1.37
C LEU A 151 -25.78 -18.69 2.65
N ARG A 152 -24.49 -19.03 2.64
CA ARG A 152 -23.83 -19.62 3.81
C ARG A 152 -23.59 -18.56 4.89
N LYS A 153 -23.46 -18.99 6.15
CA LYS A 153 -23.25 -18.08 7.29
C LYS A 153 -22.07 -17.11 7.10
N HIS A 154 -20.93 -17.59 6.58
CA HIS A 154 -19.77 -16.73 6.34
C HIS A 154 -20.06 -15.67 5.27
N GLN A 155 -20.84 -16.01 4.22
CA GLN A 155 -21.23 -15.06 3.19
C GLN A 155 -22.14 -13.97 3.75
N VAL A 156 -23.13 -14.35 4.55
CA VAL A 156 -24.04 -13.41 5.21
C VAL A 156 -23.30 -12.46 6.16
N ASN A 157 -22.31 -12.99 6.90
CA ASN A 157 -21.46 -12.18 7.76
C ASN A 157 -20.53 -11.26 6.96
N ALA A 158 -20.00 -11.71 5.82
CA ALA A 158 -19.20 -10.89 4.91
C ALA A 158 -20.04 -9.73 4.33
N ILE A 159 -21.28 -10.00 3.94
CA ILE A 159 -22.21 -8.97 3.46
C ILE A 159 -22.48 -7.94 4.58
N ALA A 160 -22.69 -8.38 5.81
CA ALA A 160 -22.85 -7.48 6.95
C ALA A 160 -21.58 -6.63 7.16
N HIS A 161 -20.39 -7.21 7.00
CA HIS A 161 -19.14 -6.47 7.05
C HIS A 161 -19.07 -5.39 5.97
N VAL A 162 -19.43 -5.70 4.73
CA VAL A 162 -19.47 -4.72 3.64
C VAL A 162 -20.45 -3.57 3.93
N ILE A 163 -21.61 -3.88 4.48
CA ILE A 163 -22.66 -2.88 4.75
C ILE A 163 -22.28 -1.94 5.91
N TYR A 164 -21.71 -2.49 7.00
CA TYR A 164 -21.48 -1.77 8.24
C TYR A 164 -20.03 -1.42 8.54
N GLY A 165 -19.08 -1.99 7.81
CA GLY A 165 -17.65 -1.91 8.12
C GLY A 165 -16.87 -0.79 7.44
N GLY A 166 -17.42 -0.15 6.43
CA GLY A 166 -16.69 0.79 5.56
C GLY A 166 -15.91 0.08 4.45
N ASN A 167 -14.78 0.64 4.01
CA ASN A 167 -13.94 -0.01 3.01
C ASN A 167 -13.53 -1.41 3.49
N THR A 168 -13.74 -2.40 2.63
CA THR A 168 -13.64 -3.82 3.02
C THR A 168 -12.78 -4.61 2.06
N LEU A 169 -11.98 -5.54 2.60
CA LEU A 169 -11.28 -6.56 1.84
C LEU A 169 -11.90 -7.94 2.16
N LEU A 170 -12.53 -8.54 1.15
CA LEU A 170 -13.04 -9.91 1.20
C LEU A 170 -11.91 -10.88 0.81
N ALA A 171 -11.11 -11.29 1.80
CA ALA A 171 -9.96 -12.17 1.61
C ALA A 171 -10.34 -13.64 1.82
N HIS A 172 -11.42 -14.07 1.18
CA HIS A 172 -11.91 -15.44 1.27
C HIS A 172 -11.22 -16.34 0.24
N GLU A 173 -11.05 -17.61 0.58
CA GLU A 173 -10.46 -18.62 -0.31
C GLU A 173 -11.22 -18.73 -1.64
N VAL A 174 -10.54 -19.28 -2.64
CA VAL A 174 -11.17 -19.60 -3.93
C VAL A 174 -12.29 -20.62 -3.71
N GLY A 175 -13.46 -20.35 -4.29
CA GLY A 175 -14.65 -21.22 -4.11
C GLY A 175 -15.51 -20.90 -2.89
N ALA A 176 -15.16 -19.93 -2.05
CA ALA A 176 -15.98 -19.48 -0.92
C ALA A 176 -17.28 -18.77 -1.35
N GLY A 177 -17.39 -18.37 -2.63
CA GLY A 177 -18.57 -17.71 -3.18
C GLY A 177 -18.53 -16.19 -3.06
N LYS A 178 -17.35 -15.58 -3.20
CA LYS A 178 -17.16 -14.11 -3.19
C LYS A 178 -18.07 -13.37 -4.17
N THR A 179 -18.35 -13.96 -5.34
CA THR A 179 -19.29 -13.39 -6.31
C THR A 179 -20.65 -13.13 -5.66
N TYR A 180 -21.19 -14.11 -4.95
CA TYR A 180 -22.50 -13.98 -4.28
C TYR A 180 -22.44 -12.99 -3.11
N GLU A 181 -21.32 -12.89 -2.41
CA GLU A 181 -21.11 -11.89 -1.36
C GLU A 181 -21.18 -10.46 -1.92
N ILE A 182 -20.48 -10.22 -3.04
CA ILE A 182 -20.48 -8.91 -3.73
C ILE A 182 -21.86 -8.58 -4.29
N VAL A 183 -22.49 -9.52 -5.00
CA VAL A 183 -23.81 -9.32 -5.62
C VAL A 183 -24.86 -9.00 -4.56
N ALA A 184 -24.94 -9.82 -3.50
CA ALA A 184 -25.92 -9.62 -2.44
C ALA A 184 -25.64 -8.35 -1.64
N ALA A 185 -24.36 -7.99 -1.40
CA ALA A 185 -23.99 -6.74 -0.74
C ALA A 185 -24.39 -5.51 -1.58
N ALA A 186 -24.10 -5.51 -2.89
CA ALA A 186 -24.46 -4.41 -3.79
C ALA A 186 -25.98 -4.20 -3.85
N MET A 187 -26.76 -5.28 -4.00
CA MET A 187 -28.21 -5.23 -4.05
C MET A 187 -28.81 -4.75 -2.72
N GLU A 188 -28.29 -5.25 -1.61
CA GLU A 188 -28.79 -4.86 -0.28
C GLU A 188 -28.43 -3.41 0.07
N MET A 189 -27.22 -2.95 -0.28
CA MET A 189 -26.83 -1.55 -0.11
C MET A 189 -27.73 -0.62 -0.93
N LYS A 190 -28.07 -0.98 -2.17
CA LYS A 190 -29.02 -0.22 -2.99
C LYS A 190 -30.41 -0.21 -2.37
N ARG A 191 -30.91 -1.36 -1.92
CA ARG A 191 -32.21 -1.48 -1.25
C ARG A 191 -32.31 -0.62 0.02
N LEU A 192 -31.21 -0.55 0.79
CA LEU A 192 -31.12 0.25 2.02
C LEU A 192 -30.88 1.74 1.76
N GLY A 193 -30.70 2.16 0.51
CA GLY A 193 -30.38 3.55 0.14
C GLY A 193 -28.95 3.99 0.50
N LEU A 194 -28.07 3.04 0.79
CA LEU A 194 -26.66 3.28 1.11
C LEU A 194 -25.80 3.46 -0.17
N CYS A 195 -26.34 3.07 -1.31
CA CYS A 195 -25.69 3.12 -2.62
C CYS A 195 -26.72 3.52 -3.67
N THR A 196 -26.32 4.38 -4.60
CA THR A 196 -27.15 4.71 -5.75
C THR A 196 -26.75 3.88 -6.98
N LYS A 197 -25.45 3.70 -7.20
CA LYS A 197 -24.94 3.01 -8.38
C LYS A 197 -23.63 2.27 -8.08
N SER A 198 -23.66 0.95 -8.17
CA SER A 198 -22.49 0.09 -7.99
C SER A 198 -21.73 -0.12 -9.30
N LEU A 199 -20.41 0.03 -9.27
CA LEU A 199 -19.50 -0.42 -10.33
C LEU A 199 -18.78 -1.69 -9.87
N VAL A 200 -18.89 -2.75 -10.64
CA VAL A 200 -18.22 -4.04 -10.39
C VAL A 200 -17.15 -4.28 -11.44
N VAL A 201 -15.93 -4.39 -11.00
CA VAL A 201 -14.74 -4.52 -11.86
C VAL A 201 -14.19 -5.93 -11.71
N VAL A 202 -14.17 -6.68 -12.79
CA VAL A 202 -13.84 -8.10 -12.81
C VAL A 202 -12.76 -8.40 -13.85
N PRO A 203 -12.07 -9.54 -13.81
CA PRO A 203 -11.22 -9.98 -14.91
C PRO A 203 -11.97 -9.99 -16.24
N ASN A 204 -11.35 -9.51 -17.31
CA ASN A 204 -12.02 -9.27 -18.59
C ASN A 204 -12.75 -10.51 -19.17
N HIS A 205 -12.19 -11.70 -18.93
CA HIS A 205 -12.70 -12.95 -19.51
C HIS A 205 -13.92 -13.54 -18.77
N ILE A 206 -14.29 -13.01 -17.60
CA ILE A 206 -15.42 -13.53 -16.80
C ILE A 206 -16.58 -12.55 -16.67
N THR A 207 -16.59 -11.44 -17.40
CA THR A 207 -17.66 -10.43 -17.33
C THR A 207 -19.04 -10.99 -17.61
N GLU A 208 -19.17 -11.86 -18.61
CA GLU A 208 -20.44 -12.51 -18.97
C GLU A 208 -20.87 -13.54 -17.91
N GLN A 209 -19.92 -14.30 -17.38
CA GLN A 209 -20.19 -15.22 -16.27
C GLN A 209 -20.71 -14.47 -15.04
N TRP A 210 -20.09 -13.34 -14.68
CA TRP A 210 -20.54 -12.50 -13.59
C TRP A 210 -21.97 -12.01 -13.78
N ALA A 211 -22.33 -11.61 -15.00
CA ALA A 211 -23.69 -11.21 -15.33
C ALA A 211 -24.68 -12.36 -15.16
N ALA A 212 -24.31 -13.56 -15.63
CA ALA A 212 -25.16 -14.76 -15.47
C ALA A 212 -25.35 -15.12 -14.00
N GLU A 213 -24.29 -15.13 -13.19
CA GLU A 213 -24.36 -15.40 -11.74
C GLU A 213 -25.19 -14.33 -11.01
N TRP A 214 -25.08 -13.05 -11.42
CA TRP A 214 -25.90 -11.97 -10.88
C TRP A 214 -27.38 -12.21 -11.10
N LEU A 215 -27.77 -12.48 -12.37
CA LEU A 215 -29.15 -12.73 -12.72
C LEU A 215 -29.68 -14.07 -12.15
N GLN A 216 -28.81 -15.04 -11.92
CA GLN A 216 -29.16 -16.25 -11.21
C GLN A 216 -29.55 -15.97 -9.76
N LEU A 217 -28.79 -15.09 -9.07
CA LEU A 217 -29.03 -14.73 -7.69
C LEU A 217 -30.18 -13.71 -7.54
N TYR A 218 -30.25 -12.71 -8.43
CA TYR A 218 -31.30 -11.70 -8.49
C TYR A 218 -31.90 -11.60 -9.90
N PRO A 219 -32.91 -12.42 -10.23
CA PRO A 219 -33.48 -12.50 -11.57
C PRO A 219 -34.12 -11.21 -12.10
N ALA A 220 -34.57 -10.33 -11.20
CA ALA A 220 -35.18 -9.04 -11.54
C ALA A 220 -34.19 -7.87 -11.60
N ALA A 221 -32.91 -8.10 -11.40
CA ALA A 221 -31.91 -7.02 -11.37
C ALA A 221 -31.71 -6.37 -12.72
N ASN A 222 -31.63 -5.05 -12.75
CA ASN A 222 -31.30 -4.25 -13.93
C ASN A 222 -29.81 -3.97 -13.95
N ILE A 223 -29.05 -4.80 -14.65
CA ILE A 223 -27.59 -4.67 -14.74
C ILE A 223 -27.13 -4.23 -16.13
N LEU A 224 -26.06 -3.44 -16.18
CA LEU A 224 -25.38 -3.08 -17.42
C LEU A 224 -24.02 -3.81 -17.49
N VAL A 225 -23.86 -4.66 -18.48
CA VAL A 225 -22.59 -5.34 -18.76
C VAL A 225 -21.92 -4.65 -19.93
N ALA A 226 -20.73 -4.13 -19.71
CA ALA A 226 -19.97 -3.47 -20.76
C ALA A 226 -18.98 -4.44 -21.41
N THR A 227 -19.01 -4.50 -22.73
CA THR A 227 -18.12 -5.31 -23.54
C THR A 227 -16.88 -4.54 -24.00
N GLU A 228 -15.88 -5.21 -24.58
CA GLU A 228 -14.71 -4.53 -25.14
C GLU A 228 -15.07 -3.55 -26.26
N ARG A 229 -16.10 -3.86 -27.06
CA ARG A 229 -16.60 -3.01 -28.15
C ARG A 229 -17.20 -1.70 -27.64
N ASP A 230 -17.81 -1.71 -26.48
CA ASP A 230 -18.37 -0.51 -25.84
C ASP A 230 -17.27 0.50 -25.42
N PHE A 231 -16.04 0.00 -25.20
CA PHE A 231 -14.87 0.81 -24.85
C PHE A 231 -14.01 1.23 -26.06
N GLU A 232 -14.42 0.93 -27.28
CA GLU A 232 -13.81 1.52 -28.47
C GLU A 232 -14.03 3.04 -28.49
N LYS A 233 -13.11 3.78 -29.11
CA LYS A 233 -13.07 5.25 -29.01
C LYS A 233 -14.40 5.95 -29.35
N HIS A 234 -15.12 5.43 -30.34
CA HIS A 234 -16.40 6.00 -30.78
C HIS A 234 -17.62 5.58 -29.94
N ASN A 235 -17.57 4.41 -29.28
CA ASN A 235 -18.66 3.87 -28.47
C ASN A 235 -18.56 4.31 -27.00
N ARG A 236 -17.35 4.53 -26.50
CA ARG A 236 -17.07 4.83 -25.09
C ARG A 236 -17.88 6.00 -24.53
N ARG A 237 -18.01 7.10 -25.29
CA ARG A 237 -18.83 8.25 -24.88
C ARG A 237 -20.30 7.86 -24.68
N ARG A 238 -20.84 7.04 -25.58
CA ARG A 238 -22.21 6.53 -25.47
C ARG A 238 -22.40 5.62 -24.26
N LEU A 239 -21.44 4.72 -24.03
CA LEU A 239 -21.45 3.86 -22.83
C LEU A 239 -21.41 4.69 -21.54
N CYS A 240 -20.46 5.62 -21.41
CA CYS A 240 -20.36 6.48 -20.24
C CYS A 240 -21.64 7.31 -20.03
N ALA A 241 -22.23 7.85 -21.07
CA ALA A 241 -23.52 8.54 -20.99
C ALA A 241 -24.65 7.63 -20.51
N ARG A 242 -24.71 6.37 -21.00
CA ARG A 242 -25.68 5.36 -20.52
C ARG A 242 -25.47 5.05 -19.04
N ILE A 243 -24.21 4.90 -18.61
CA ILE A 243 -23.90 4.66 -17.19
C ILE A 243 -24.34 5.86 -16.34
N ALA A 244 -24.01 7.09 -16.77
CA ALA A 244 -24.33 8.31 -16.04
C ALA A 244 -25.85 8.53 -15.86
N THR A 245 -26.63 8.32 -16.93
CA THR A 245 -28.07 8.61 -16.96
C THR A 245 -28.98 7.45 -16.63
N GLY A 246 -28.47 6.20 -16.73
CA GLY A 246 -29.27 5.01 -16.50
C GLY A 246 -29.40 4.67 -15.00
N ASP A 247 -30.56 4.16 -14.61
CA ASP A 247 -30.79 3.59 -13.27
C ASP A 247 -30.52 2.08 -13.31
N TYR A 248 -29.27 1.73 -13.05
CA TYR A 248 -28.81 0.36 -12.97
C TYR A 248 -28.60 -0.07 -11.51
N ASP A 249 -28.85 -1.32 -11.21
CA ASP A 249 -28.49 -1.90 -9.91
C ASP A 249 -26.99 -2.09 -9.81
N ALA A 250 -26.38 -2.47 -10.94
CA ALA A 250 -24.94 -2.50 -11.07
C ALA A 250 -24.47 -2.33 -12.52
N VAL A 251 -23.22 -1.85 -12.66
CA VAL A 251 -22.50 -1.80 -13.91
C VAL A 251 -21.30 -2.73 -13.80
N ILE A 252 -21.17 -3.70 -14.70
CA ILE A 252 -20.08 -4.68 -14.70
C ILE A 252 -19.12 -4.36 -15.85
N ILE A 253 -17.84 -4.18 -15.52
CA ILE A 253 -16.77 -3.88 -16.49
C ILE A 253 -15.54 -4.75 -16.23
N GLY A 254 -14.69 -4.89 -17.23
CA GLY A 254 -13.40 -5.58 -17.08
C GLY A 254 -12.30 -4.69 -16.50
N HIS A 255 -11.27 -5.31 -15.90
CA HIS A 255 -10.11 -4.63 -15.32
C HIS A 255 -9.43 -3.65 -16.28
N SER A 256 -9.22 -4.04 -17.54
CA SER A 256 -8.60 -3.17 -18.54
C SER A 256 -9.49 -2.01 -18.97
N GLN A 257 -10.78 -2.12 -18.76
CA GLN A 257 -11.78 -1.12 -19.14
C GLN A 257 -11.85 0.01 -18.12
N LEU A 258 -11.63 -0.29 -16.83
CA LEU A 258 -11.59 0.73 -15.77
C LEU A 258 -10.57 1.84 -16.06
N MET A 259 -9.40 1.48 -16.60
CA MET A 259 -8.35 2.45 -16.97
C MET A 259 -8.72 3.36 -18.14
N LYS A 260 -9.71 2.96 -18.95
CA LYS A 260 -10.18 3.76 -20.09
C LYS A 260 -11.18 4.85 -19.69
N ILE A 261 -11.60 4.88 -18.42
CA ILE A 261 -12.46 5.91 -17.83
C ILE A 261 -11.56 6.85 -17.02
N PRO A 262 -11.23 8.05 -17.50
CA PRO A 262 -10.31 8.93 -16.80
C PRO A 262 -11.00 9.64 -15.62
N LEU A 263 -10.22 10.04 -14.63
CA LEU A 263 -10.61 11.07 -13.67
C LEU A 263 -10.57 12.45 -14.35
N SER A 264 -11.32 13.41 -13.80
CA SER A 264 -11.25 14.80 -14.24
C SER A 264 -9.82 15.35 -14.16
N ARG A 265 -9.49 16.29 -15.04
CA ARG A 265 -8.15 16.90 -15.06
C ARG A 265 -7.86 17.67 -13.78
N GLU A 266 -8.85 18.32 -13.25
CA GLU A 266 -8.79 19.03 -11.97
C GLU A 266 -8.38 18.10 -10.86
N ARG A 267 -9.02 16.94 -10.78
CA ARG A 267 -8.71 15.91 -9.78
C ARG A 267 -7.32 15.31 -9.95
N GLN A 268 -6.94 14.98 -11.17
CA GLN A 268 -5.60 14.49 -11.46
C GLN A 268 -4.51 15.50 -11.06
N ARG A 269 -4.78 16.82 -11.31
CA ARG A 269 -3.88 17.91 -10.90
C ARG A 269 -3.77 18.01 -9.38
N GLU A 270 -4.89 17.97 -8.67
CA GLU A 270 -4.93 18.02 -7.20
C GLU A 270 -4.13 16.85 -6.57
N ILE A 271 -4.33 15.65 -7.08
CA ILE A 271 -3.59 14.45 -6.61
C ILE A 271 -2.09 14.63 -6.83
N LEU A 272 -1.66 15.02 -8.04
CA LEU A 272 -0.25 15.24 -8.34
C LEU A 272 0.36 16.36 -7.48
N GLN A 273 -0.38 17.46 -7.28
CA GLN A 273 0.06 18.58 -6.43
C GLN A 273 0.20 18.15 -4.97
N ARG A 274 -0.74 17.34 -4.44
CA ARG A 274 -0.66 16.78 -3.09
C ARG A 274 0.58 15.90 -2.93
N GLN A 275 0.83 15.00 -3.89
CA GLN A 275 2.03 14.15 -3.89
C GLN A 275 3.33 14.96 -3.96
N ILE A 276 3.38 16.01 -4.77
CA ILE A 276 4.54 16.92 -4.84
C ILE A 276 4.78 17.58 -3.48
N ASN A 277 3.73 18.08 -2.84
CA ASN A 277 3.82 18.74 -1.53
C ASN A 277 4.30 17.77 -0.44
N GLU A 278 3.80 16.54 -0.43
CA GLU A 278 4.25 15.48 0.48
C GLU A 278 5.74 15.17 0.31
N VAL A 279 6.21 15.04 -0.94
CA VAL A 279 7.63 14.81 -1.23
C VAL A 279 8.49 16.01 -0.80
N LEU A 280 8.01 17.25 -0.99
CA LEU A 280 8.71 18.46 -0.54
C LEU A 280 8.86 18.50 0.98
N LEU A 281 7.80 18.18 1.73
CA LEU A 281 7.85 18.07 3.18
C LEU A 281 8.85 16.99 3.61
N ALA A 282 8.81 15.82 2.98
CA ALA A 282 9.74 14.73 3.26
C ALA A 282 11.21 15.14 2.98
N ILE A 283 11.49 15.86 1.89
CA ILE A 283 12.83 16.39 1.60
C ILE A 283 13.27 17.38 2.70
N SER A 284 12.39 18.26 3.14
CA SER A 284 12.71 19.22 4.19
C SER A 284 13.05 18.54 5.52
N ASP A 285 12.28 17.53 5.90
CA ASP A 285 12.50 16.73 7.10
C ASP A 285 13.78 15.89 7.01
N ALA A 286 14.02 15.26 5.85
CA ALA A 286 15.25 14.51 5.61
C ALA A 286 16.50 15.40 5.71
N LYS A 287 16.45 16.62 5.18
CA LYS A 287 17.53 17.61 5.32
C LYS A 287 17.73 18.03 6.78
N ARG A 288 16.65 18.29 7.50
CA ARG A 288 16.69 18.65 8.94
C ARG A 288 17.29 17.53 9.80
N GLN A 289 16.96 16.27 9.48
CA GLN A 289 17.46 15.08 10.18
C GLN A 289 18.86 14.64 9.70
N ARG A 290 19.50 15.37 8.80
CA ARG A 290 20.79 15.02 8.20
C ARG A 290 20.81 13.61 7.59
N ALA A 291 19.72 13.25 6.90
CA ALA A 291 19.64 11.97 6.18
C ALA A 291 20.70 11.88 5.08
N GLU A 292 21.00 10.66 4.64
CA GLU A 292 21.97 10.42 3.59
C GLU A 292 21.62 11.17 2.31
N ASN A 293 22.63 11.79 1.67
CA ASN A 293 22.48 12.53 0.41
C ASN A 293 21.85 11.69 -0.71
N PHE A 294 22.00 10.37 -0.66
CA PHE A 294 21.39 9.46 -1.64
C PHE A 294 19.87 9.47 -1.56
N THR A 295 19.32 9.43 -0.35
CA THR A 295 17.88 9.47 -0.10
C THR A 295 17.27 10.78 -0.58
N ILE A 296 17.91 11.89 -0.25
CA ILE A 296 17.46 13.22 -0.69
C ILE A 296 17.47 13.31 -2.22
N LYS A 297 18.53 12.82 -2.89
CA LYS A 297 18.59 12.78 -4.35
C LYS A 297 17.49 11.91 -4.97
N GLN A 298 17.13 10.80 -4.34
CA GLN A 298 16.04 9.96 -4.83
C GLN A 298 14.69 10.66 -4.70
N MET A 299 14.41 11.33 -3.57
CA MET A 299 13.21 12.15 -3.37
C MET A 299 13.12 13.29 -4.39
N GLU A 300 14.23 13.96 -4.67
CA GLU A 300 14.28 15.02 -5.68
C GLU A 300 14.01 14.50 -7.11
N ARG A 301 14.45 13.28 -7.44
CA ARG A 301 14.09 12.62 -8.70
C ARG A 301 12.60 12.32 -8.79
N THR A 302 12.01 11.80 -7.71
CA THR A 302 10.56 11.54 -7.65
C THR A 302 9.78 12.84 -7.82
N ARG A 303 10.17 13.90 -7.14
CA ARG A 303 9.56 15.23 -7.29
C ARG A 303 9.58 15.69 -8.75
N LYS A 304 10.75 15.67 -9.40
CA LYS A 304 10.89 16.06 -10.83
C LYS A 304 10.01 15.22 -11.75
N SER A 305 9.88 13.92 -11.49
CA SER A 305 8.98 13.05 -12.26
C SER A 305 7.52 13.45 -12.12
N LEU A 306 7.08 13.78 -10.90
CA LEU A 306 5.72 14.24 -10.64
C LEU A 306 5.46 15.62 -11.27
N GLU A 307 6.40 16.55 -11.18
CA GLU A 307 6.34 17.88 -11.82
C GLU A 307 6.21 17.75 -13.35
N THR A 308 7.02 16.87 -13.98
CA THR A 308 6.92 16.60 -15.41
C THR A 308 5.56 15.99 -15.80
N ARG A 309 4.98 15.13 -14.95
CA ARG A 309 3.63 14.59 -15.18
C ARG A 309 2.57 15.70 -15.09
N LEU A 310 2.72 16.61 -14.12
CA LEU A 310 1.82 17.74 -13.95
C LEU A 310 1.90 18.72 -15.14
N GLU A 311 3.10 19.03 -15.64
CA GLU A 311 3.32 19.84 -16.84
C GLU A 311 2.64 19.20 -18.05
N LYS A 312 2.89 17.91 -18.30
CA LYS A 312 2.25 17.19 -19.41
C LYS A 312 0.72 17.20 -19.32
N LEU A 313 0.14 17.11 -18.11
CA LEU A 313 -1.29 17.21 -17.90
C LEU A 313 -1.81 18.60 -18.24
N ASN A 314 -1.04 19.66 -17.95
CA ASN A 314 -1.39 21.06 -18.27
C ASN A 314 -1.26 21.36 -19.77
N ASP A 315 -0.24 20.78 -20.44
CA ASP A 315 0.04 21.02 -21.87
C ASP A 315 -0.91 20.27 -22.82
N GLN A 316 -1.52 19.17 -22.35
CA GLN A 316 -2.53 18.46 -23.12
C GLN A 316 -3.79 19.35 -23.25
N SER A 317 -3.71 20.36 -24.10
CA SER A 317 -4.87 21.16 -24.47
C SER A 317 -5.88 20.27 -25.19
N THR A 318 -7.05 20.10 -24.54
CA THR A 318 -8.34 19.81 -25.16
C THR A 318 -8.34 18.89 -26.37
N LYS A 319 -8.73 17.64 -26.23
CA LYS A 319 -9.49 16.93 -27.29
C LYS A 319 -10.22 15.66 -26.83
N ASP A 320 -10.14 15.22 -25.60
CA ASP A 320 -10.98 14.11 -25.16
C ASP A 320 -12.15 14.62 -24.30
N ASP A 321 -13.24 14.93 -24.97
CA ASP A 321 -14.57 15.21 -24.43
C ASP A 321 -15.21 13.89 -23.95
N THR A 322 -14.46 13.13 -23.16
CA THR A 322 -14.91 11.85 -22.57
C THR A 322 -15.49 12.14 -21.20
N VAL A 323 -16.63 11.53 -20.91
CA VAL A 323 -17.25 11.54 -19.57
C VAL A 323 -16.24 10.98 -18.56
N THR A 324 -16.02 11.71 -17.49
CA THR A 324 -15.08 11.37 -16.44
C THR A 324 -15.66 10.34 -15.46
N PHE A 325 -14.82 9.74 -14.61
CA PHE A 325 -15.27 8.78 -13.60
C PHE A 325 -16.27 9.41 -12.62
N GLU A 326 -16.04 10.66 -12.25
CA GLU A 326 -16.89 11.43 -11.34
C GLU A 326 -18.30 11.64 -11.92
N GLU A 327 -18.39 11.87 -13.24
CA GLU A 327 -19.65 12.10 -13.94
C GLU A 327 -20.49 10.82 -14.13
N LEU A 328 -19.93 9.64 -13.91
CA LEU A 328 -20.68 8.38 -13.96
C LEU A 328 -21.70 8.24 -12.82
N GLY A 329 -21.53 9.00 -11.75
CA GLY A 329 -22.38 8.93 -10.56
C GLY A 329 -22.26 7.62 -9.78
N ILE A 330 -21.10 7.01 -9.82
CA ILE A 330 -20.78 5.77 -9.08
C ILE A 330 -20.38 6.16 -7.66
N ASP A 331 -20.97 5.50 -6.68
CA ASP A 331 -20.70 5.70 -5.27
C ASP A 331 -20.24 4.41 -4.54
N ARG A 332 -20.22 3.28 -5.24
CA ARG A 332 -19.67 2.01 -4.73
C ARG A 332 -18.85 1.33 -5.82
N LEU A 333 -17.66 0.89 -5.43
CA LEU A 333 -16.71 0.22 -6.30
C LEU A 333 -16.36 -1.15 -5.71
N PHE A 334 -16.71 -2.20 -6.41
CA PHE A 334 -16.36 -3.57 -6.08
C PHE A 334 -15.31 -4.07 -7.06
N ILE A 335 -14.23 -4.63 -6.58
CA ILE A 335 -13.14 -5.14 -7.42
C ILE A 335 -12.86 -6.59 -7.08
N ASP A 336 -13.20 -7.46 -8.00
CA ASP A 336 -12.83 -8.87 -7.90
C ASP A 336 -11.41 -9.10 -8.40
N GLU A 337 -10.73 -10.09 -7.81
CA GLU A 337 -9.32 -10.38 -8.05
C GLU A 337 -8.41 -9.13 -7.94
N SER A 338 -8.65 -8.38 -6.86
CA SER A 338 -7.98 -7.10 -6.59
C SER A 338 -6.45 -7.20 -6.51
N HIS A 339 -5.90 -8.42 -6.26
CA HIS A 339 -4.46 -8.68 -6.32
C HIS A 339 -3.82 -8.34 -7.68
N ASN A 340 -4.59 -8.16 -8.74
CA ASN A 340 -4.11 -7.69 -10.03
C ASN A 340 -3.71 -6.21 -10.03
N PHE A 341 -4.11 -5.42 -9.03
CA PHE A 341 -3.83 -3.99 -8.88
C PHE A 341 -2.78 -3.67 -7.81
N LYS A 342 -2.06 -4.64 -7.31
CA LYS A 342 -0.89 -4.43 -6.47
C LYS A 342 0.25 -3.76 -7.25
N ASN A 343 1.30 -3.33 -6.57
CA ASN A 343 2.40 -2.52 -7.08
C ASN A 343 2.05 -1.03 -7.17
N LEU A 344 1.42 -0.53 -6.12
CA LEU A 344 1.37 0.90 -5.86
C LEU A 344 2.79 1.37 -5.49
N PHE A 345 3.18 2.56 -5.98
CA PHE A 345 4.48 3.11 -5.64
C PHE A 345 4.62 3.32 -4.13
N LEU A 346 5.62 2.69 -3.55
CA LEU A 346 6.00 2.87 -2.15
C LEU A 346 7.43 3.42 -2.09
N MET A 347 7.59 4.60 -1.51
CA MET A 347 8.92 5.15 -1.27
C MET A 347 9.51 4.53 0.00
N THR A 348 10.45 3.60 -0.17
CA THR A 348 11.14 2.94 0.94
C THR A 348 12.59 2.65 0.61
N LYS A 349 13.45 2.63 1.61
CA LYS A 349 14.82 2.11 1.49
C LYS A 349 14.91 0.59 1.61
N MET A 350 13.85 -0.07 2.01
CA MET A 350 13.81 -1.53 2.05
C MET A 350 14.00 -2.07 0.65
N ARG A 351 15.23 -2.48 0.32
CA ARG A 351 15.57 -3.08 -0.98
C ARG A 351 15.77 -4.58 -0.77
N ASN A 352 15.33 -5.37 -1.73
CA ASN A 352 15.45 -6.83 -1.69
C ASN A 352 14.71 -7.49 -0.51
N VAL A 353 13.67 -6.88 -0.01
CA VAL A 353 12.74 -7.50 0.93
C VAL A 353 11.66 -8.18 0.11
N GLY A 354 11.49 -9.49 0.32
CA GLY A 354 10.43 -10.25 -0.35
C GLY A 354 9.07 -9.60 -0.05
N GLY A 355 8.29 -9.36 -1.10
CA GLY A 355 6.95 -8.78 -0.97
C GLY A 355 6.87 -7.25 -0.98
N ILE A 356 7.99 -6.52 -1.05
CA ILE A 356 7.98 -5.05 -1.20
C ILE A 356 8.54 -4.69 -2.57
N ALA A 357 7.65 -4.42 -3.53
CA ALA A 357 8.03 -3.96 -4.87
C ALA A 357 8.19 -2.44 -4.88
N GLN A 358 9.23 -1.97 -5.57
CA GLN A 358 9.46 -0.53 -5.79
C GLN A 358 9.01 -0.08 -7.20
N THR A 359 8.32 -0.96 -7.91
CA THR A 359 7.82 -0.67 -9.26
C THR A 359 6.39 -0.15 -9.18
N GLU A 360 6.13 0.96 -9.87
CA GLU A 360 4.79 1.53 -10.02
C GLU A 360 4.11 0.91 -11.24
N ALA A 361 2.90 0.39 -11.06
CA ALA A 361 2.04 0.02 -12.17
C ALA A 361 0.99 1.11 -12.40
N GLN A 362 0.92 1.64 -13.63
CA GLN A 362 -0.03 2.70 -13.98
C GLN A 362 -1.48 2.35 -13.60
N LYS A 363 -1.88 1.08 -13.77
CA LYS A 363 -3.23 0.61 -13.40
C LYS A 363 -3.49 0.70 -11.88
N SER A 364 -2.47 0.47 -11.05
CA SER A 364 -2.60 0.54 -9.59
C SER A 364 -2.71 1.99 -9.12
N SER A 365 -1.93 2.90 -9.72
CA SER A 365 -2.01 4.33 -9.43
C SER A 365 -3.32 4.95 -9.90
N ASP A 366 -3.86 4.54 -11.06
CA ASP A 366 -5.16 4.97 -11.56
C ASP A 366 -6.30 4.50 -10.66
N LEU A 367 -6.28 3.22 -10.25
CA LEU A 367 -7.26 2.69 -9.31
C LEU A 367 -7.17 3.41 -7.96
N PHE A 368 -5.97 3.61 -7.42
CA PHE A 368 -5.78 4.30 -6.15
C PHE A 368 -6.38 5.70 -6.16
N ALA A 369 -6.18 6.45 -7.25
CA ALA A 369 -6.77 7.78 -7.42
C ALA A 369 -8.31 7.75 -7.43
N LYS A 370 -8.92 6.75 -8.07
CA LYS A 370 -10.39 6.53 -8.06
C LYS A 370 -10.90 6.13 -6.67
N CYS A 371 -10.15 5.30 -5.94
CA CYS A 371 -10.47 4.96 -4.57
C CYS A 371 -10.43 6.19 -3.65
N GLN A 372 -9.41 7.05 -3.78
CA GLN A 372 -9.34 8.30 -3.01
C GLN A 372 -10.55 9.21 -3.29
N TYR A 373 -10.99 9.31 -4.56
CA TYR A 373 -12.20 10.05 -4.89
C TYR A 373 -13.43 9.46 -4.19
N LEU A 374 -13.60 8.14 -4.23
CA LEU A 374 -14.73 7.47 -3.57
C LEU A 374 -14.68 7.58 -2.05
N ASP A 375 -13.49 7.55 -1.46
CA ASP A 375 -13.31 7.72 -0.01
C ASP A 375 -13.76 9.12 0.45
N GLU A 376 -13.43 10.14 -0.31
CA GLU A 376 -13.90 11.51 -0.04
C GLU A 376 -15.42 11.62 -0.24
N LEU A 377 -15.97 11.01 -1.29
CA LEU A 377 -17.40 11.05 -1.60
C LEU A 377 -18.23 10.28 -0.56
N THR A 378 -17.74 9.14 -0.07
CA THR A 378 -18.51 8.19 0.73
C THR A 378 -18.05 8.09 2.18
N ASN A 379 -17.12 8.93 2.60
CA ASN A 379 -16.48 8.90 3.92
C ASN A 379 -15.89 7.50 4.23
N SER A 380 -15.09 6.98 3.29
CA SER A 380 -14.42 5.67 3.36
C SER A 380 -15.36 4.47 3.46
N HIS A 381 -16.49 4.54 2.78
CA HIS A 381 -17.46 3.43 2.67
C HIS A 381 -17.69 3.01 1.22
N GLY A 382 -16.85 3.47 0.28
CA GLY A 382 -17.08 3.34 -1.16
C GLY A 382 -16.38 2.18 -1.85
N VAL A 383 -15.41 1.52 -1.20
CA VAL A 383 -14.49 0.60 -1.88
C VAL A 383 -14.50 -0.79 -1.24
N ILE A 384 -14.77 -1.79 -2.05
CA ILE A 384 -14.78 -3.19 -1.64
C ILE A 384 -13.85 -3.99 -2.55
N PHE A 385 -12.81 -4.58 -1.99
CA PHE A 385 -11.89 -5.47 -2.68
C PHE A 385 -12.20 -6.92 -2.36
N ALA A 386 -12.07 -7.80 -3.35
CA ALA A 386 -12.17 -9.23 -3.17
C ALA A 386 -10.99 -9.95 -3.83
N THR A 387 -10.44 -10.95 -3.14
CA THR A 387 -9.38 -11.80 -3.68
C THR A 387 -9.24 -13.09 -2.90
N GLY A 388 -8.86 -14.17 -3.59
CA GLY A 388 -8.47 -15.42 -2.94
C GLY A 388 -6.99 -15.46 -2.52
N THR A 389 -6.18 -14.50 -2.99
CA THR A 389 -4.73 -14.44 -2.74
C THR A 389 -4.33 -13.04 -2.30
N PRO A 390 -4.69 -12.61 -1.07
CA PRO A 390 -4.42 -11.25 -0.58
C PRO A 390 -2.92 -10.95 -0.53
N ILE A 391 -2.11 -11.94 -0.18
CA ILE A 391 -0.65 -11.84 -0.18
C ILE A 391 -0.12 -12.86 -1.19
N SER A 392 0.42 -12.38 -2.31
CA SER A 392 1.11 -13.22 -3.28
C SER A 392 2.56 -12.75 -3.43
N ASN A 393 2.99 -12.23 -4.55
CA ASN A 393 4.39 -11.81 -4.75
C ASN A 393 4.73 -10.45 -4.12
N SER A 394 3.75 -9.69 -3.65
CA SER A 394 3.93 -8.39 -3.01
C SER A 394 2.88 -8.19 -1.92
N MET A 395 3.25 -7.44 -0.89
CA MET A 395 2.34 -6.97 0.16
C MET A 395 1.82 -5.54 -0.13
N VAL A 396 2.31 -4.94 -1.18
CA VAL A 396 2.00 -3.54 -1.58
C VAL A 396 1.23 -3.53 -2.88
#